data_0582f896c3f9a4a610277bc87b337b45
#
_entry.id   0582f896c3f9a4a610277bc87b337b45
#
_cell.length_a   1.000
_cell.length_b   1.000
_cell.length_c   1.000
_cell.angle_alpha   90.00
_cell.angle_beta   90.00
_cell.angle_gamma   90.00
#
_symmetry.space_group_name_H-M   'P 1'
#
loop_
_entity.id
_entity.type
_entity.pdbx_description
1 polymer ?
#
loop_
_entity_poly.entity_id
_entity_poly.type
_entity_poly.pdbx_seq_one_letter_code
_entity_poly.pdbx_strand_id
1 'polypeptide(L)'
;QYWGKTYLMDERLNRFPRYVVGNTITRPKSEKLKQYKGYETSDDRGTGRFIDPLPLETGRTILLSPDDPERMVKITSHDSDLMLFDGRVLAQNGWYVVRGLLPAGKTGKVLSWTVEANTIDDWIREPNIGFSQVGYIPSQEKVSVIELDKNDKPLSQASIYKIDNSGNASEVFSGKIEPWGDYYKYHYVKFDFSSVNTPGIYYIQYGDTKTNDFI
;
A
#
# COMPACT_ATOMS: atom_id res chain seq x y z
N GLN A 1 3.29 -17.68 8.66
CA GLN A 1 3.21 -17.33 10.09
C GLN A 1 4.62 -17.35 10.64
N TYR A 2 5.06 -16.23 11.14
CA TYR A 2 6.41 -16.08 11.63
C TYR A 2 6.39 -15.95 13.13
N TRP A 3 6.49 -17.08 13.76
CA TRP A 3 6.44 -17.21 15.19
C TRP A 3 7.85 -17.39 15.71
N GLY A 4 8.26 -16.54 16.61
CA GLY A 4 9.45 -16.72 17.38
C GLY A 4 10.54 -15.67 17.18
N LYS A 5 11.35 -15.59 18.18
CA LYS A 5 12.48 -14.70 18.40
C LYS A 5 13.46 -14.66 17.20
N THR A 6 13.72 -15.83 16.63
CA THR A 6 14.72 -16.00 15.57
C THR A 6 14.36 -15.26 14.28
N TYR A 7 13.09 -15.19 13.94
CA TYR A 7 12.65 -14.55 12.71
C TYR A 7 12.77 -13.03 12.75
N LEU A 8 12.40 -12.43 13.87
CA LEU A 8 12.45 -10.97 14.05
C LEU A 8 13.88 -10.45 14.29
N MET A 9 14.78 -11.33 14.73
CA MET A 9 16.13 -11.00 15.13
C MET A 9 17.20 -11.35 14.11
N ASP A 10 16.87 -12.09 13.06
CA ASP A 10 17.84 -12.57 12.10
C ASP A 10 18.12 -11.57 10.96
N GLU A 11 19.14 -11.86 10.20
CA GLU A 11 19.60 -11.03 9.08
C GLU A 11 18.58 -10.90 7.95
N ARG A 12 17.54 -11.74 7.92
CA ARG A 12 16.47 -11.64 6.92
C ARG A 12 15.72 -10.32 7.01
N LEU A 13 15.59 -9.74 8.20
CA LEU A 13 15.04 -8.41 8.39
C LEU A 13 15.89 -7.33 7.68
N ASN A 14 17.16 -7.57 7.51
CA ASN A 14 18.04 -6.66 6.80
C ASN A 14 17.82 -6.67 5.27
N ARG A 15 17.07 -7.63 4.76
CA ARG A 15 16.76 -7.76 3.32
C ARG A 15 15.54 -6.97 2.90
N PHE A 16 14.73 -6.50 3.81
CA PHE A 16 13.56 -5.70 3.46
C PHE A 16 13.98 -4.30 3.05
N PRO A 17 13.41 -3.78 1.95
CA PRO A 17 13.62 -2.40 1.55
C PRO A 17 13.26 -1.49 2.73
N ARG A 18 14.08 -0.51 2.97
CA ARG A 18 13.91 0.40 4.10
C ARG A 18 13.79 1.80 3.58
N TYR A 19 12.68 2.41 3.92
CA TYR A 19 12.32 3.75 3.49
C TYR A 19 12.46 4.74 4.64
N VAL A 20 13.54 4.65 5.38
CA VAL A 20 13.84 5.57 6.46
C VAL A 20 15.22 6.15 6.24
N VAL A 21 15.29 7.47 6.23
CA VAL A 21 16.54 8.22 6.23
C VAL A 21 16.62 9.08 7.50
N GLY A 22 17.77 9.38 7.87
CA GLY A 22 18.10 10.08 9.07
C GLY A 22 19.15 9.27 9.78
N ASN A 23 18.80 8.40 10.63
CA ASN A 23 19.75 7.44 11.13
C ASN A 23 19.67 6.18 10.29
N THR A 24 20.81 5.64 9.89
CA THR A 24 20.88 4.37 9.19
C THR A 24 20.03 3.35 9.94
N ILE A 25 19.08 2.72 9.25
CA ILE A 25 18.34 1.63 9.85
C ILE A 25 19.31 0.50 10.06
N THR A 26 19.90 0.50 11.19
CA THR A 26 20.71 -0.61 11.65
C THR A 26 19.85 -1.48 12.56
N ARG A 27 20.16 -2.74 12.56
CA ARG A 27 19.66 -3.64 13.60
C ARG A 27 20.03 -3.04 14.95
N PRO A 28 19.09 -2.75 15.85
CA PRO A 28 19.45 -2.21 17.15
C PRO A 28 20.39 -3.18 17.86
N LYS A 29 21.46 -2.68 18.38
CA LYS A 29 22.33 -3.51 19.24
C LYS A 29 21.56 -3.89 20.48
N SER A 30 21.79 -5.07 20.99
CA SER A 30 21.10 -5.61 22.18
C SER A 30 21.16 -4.69 23.41
N GLU A 31 22.16 -3.84 23.49
CA GLU A 31 22.32 -2.83 24.54
C GLU A 31 21.30 -1.69 24.43
N LYS A 32 20.91 -1.29 23.21
CA LYS A 32 19.81 -0.31 23.02
C LYS A 32 18.46 -0.84 23.50
N LEU A 33 18.27 -2.16 23.50
CA LEU A 33 17.04 -2.79 23.93
C LEU A 33 16.84 -2.76 25.44
N LYS A 34 17.91 -2.80 26.20
CA LYS A 34 17.85 -2.72 27.66
C LYS A 34 17.28 -1.39 28.16
N GLN A 35 17.24 -0.37 27.30
CA GLN A 35 16.66 0.92 27.62
C GLN A 35 15.13 0.92 27.54
N TYR A 36 14.53 -0.05 26.86
CA TYR A 36 13.08 -0.16 26.72
C TYR A 36 12.54 -1.17 27.72
N LYS A 37 12.20 -0.68 28.91
CA LYS A 37 11.47 -1.49 29.91
C LYS A 37 10.15 -1.96 29.30
N GLY A 38 9.93 -3.24 29.22
CA GLY A 38 8.75 -3.85 28.62
C GLY A 38 9.03 -4.64 27.35
N TYR A 39 10.23 -4.58 26.80
CA TYR A 39 10.71 -5.58 25.86
C TYR A 39 11.18 -6.82 26.61
N GLU A 40 10.25 -7.60 27.06
CA GLU A 40 10.57 -8.94 27.48
C GLU A 40 10.93 -9.75 26.24
N THR A 41 12.20 -10.05 26.09
CA THR A 41 12.59 -11.11 25.18
C THR A 41 11.91 -12.38 25.67
N SER A 42 11.05 -12.98 24.83
CA SER A 42 10.45 -14.25 25.18
C SER A 42 11.55 -15.22 25.60
N ASP A 43 11.24 -16.01 26.56
CA ASP A 43 12.05 -17.16 26.85
C ASP A 43 12.06 -18.11 25.66
N ASP A 44 13.12 -18.90 25.55
CA ASP A 44 13.33 -19.83 24.44
C ASP A 44 12.34 -21.03 24.43
N ARG A 45 11.29 -20.97 25.21
CA ARG A 45 10.40 -22.11 25.52
C ARG A 45 9.19 -22.24 24.60
N GLY A 46 9.13 -21.44 23.54
CA GLY A 46 8.08 -21.60 22.52
C GLY A 46 6.65 -21.45 23.05
N THR A 47 6.43 -20.72 24.12
CA THR A 47 5.12 -20.57 24.78
C THR A 47 4.10 -19.74 23.98
N GLY A 48 4.35 -19.48 22.71
CA GLY A 48 3.42 -18.76 21.85
C GLY A 48 3.24 -17.29 22.21
N ARG A 49 4.07 -16.74 23.08
CA ARG A 49 4.03 -15.31 23.34
C ARG A 49 4.52 -14.53 22.13
N PHE A 50 3.72 -13.57 21.76
CA PHE A 50 4.06 -12.61 20.72
C PHE A 50 5.30 -11.83 21.16
N ILE A 51 6.38 -11.94 20.40
CA ILE A 51 7.55 -11.10 20.63
C ILE A 51 7.33 -9.85 19.81
N ASP A 52 7.20 -8.72 20.48
CA ASP A 52 7.23 -7.44 19.79
C ASP A 52 8.55 -7.30 19.02
N PRO A 53 8.52 -6.88 17.75
CA PRO A 53 9.73 -6.62 17.02
C PRO A 53 10.55 -5.54 17.73
N LEU A 54 11.87 -5.62 17.55
CA LEU A 54 12.74 -4.55 18.02
C LEU A 54 12.53 -3.30 17.19
N PRO A 55 12.63 -2.10 17.77
CA PRO A 55 12.60 -0.89 16.99
C PRO A 55 13.74 -0.87 15.97
N LEU A 56 13.41 -0.54 14.75
CA LEU A 56 14.38 -0.32 13.67
C LEU A 56 15.23 0.91 13.96
N GLU A 57 14.60 1.96 14.47
CA GLU A 57 15.23 3.22 14.82
C GLU A 57 14.45 3.94 15.93
N THR A 58 15.14 4.84 16.62
CA THR A 58 14.57 5.68 17.67
C THR A 58 15.11 7.10 17.56
N GLY A 59 14.27 8.07 17.86
CA GLY A 59 14.66 9.48 17.85
C GLY A 59 13.47 10.41 17.87
N ARG A 60 13.74 11.70 17.94
CA ARG A 60 12.70 12.74 17.95
C ARG A 60 12.01 12.90 16.61
N THR A 61 12.67 12.53 15.53
CA THR A 61 12.16 12.66 14.17
C THR A 61 12.36 11.37 13.40
N ILE A 62 11.29 10.91 12.78
CA ILE A 62 11.28 9.79 11.84
C ILE A 62 10.94 10.33 10.46
N LEU A 63 11.73 9.98 9.47
CA LEU A 63 11.49 10.32 8.08
C LEU A 63 11.31 9.03 7.28
N LEU A 64 10.15 8.88 6.65
CA LEU A 64 9.79 7.74 5.82
C LEU A 64 9.85 8.14 4.34
N SER A 65 10.31 7.23 3.48
CA SER A 65 10.43 7.44 2.02
C SER A 65 11.11 8.76 1.63
N PRO A 66 12.29 9.07 2.15
CA PRO A 66 12.92 10.37 1.89
C PRO A 66 13.37 10.55 0.43
N ASP A 67 13.58 9.44 -0.29
CA ASP A 67 14.00 9.43 -1.69
C ASP A 67 12.81 9.59 -2.64
N ASP A 68 11.59 9.58 -2.12
CA ASP A 68 10.36 9.67 -2.88
C ASP A 68 9.55 10.86 -2.36
N PRO A 69 9.69 12.05 -2.98
CA PRO A 69 9.00 13.25 -2.52
C PRO A 69 7.47 13.10 -2.46
N GLU A 70 6.90 12.27 -3.33
CA GLU A 70 5.45 12.05 -3.36
C GLU A 70 4.94 11.22 -2.17
N ARG A 71 5.83 10.39 -1.59
CA ARG A 71 5.47 9.48 -0.49
C ARG A 71 6.16 9.79 0.81
N MET A 72 6.94 10.86 0.85
CA MET A 72 7.68 11.24 2.03
C MET A 72 6.74 11.63 3.18
N VAL A 73 6.99 11.06 4.36
CA VAL A 73 6.32 11.43 5.59
C VAL A 73 7.36 11.68 6.68
N LYS A 74 7.29 12.85 7.29
CA LYS A 74 8.10 13.23 8.45
C LYS A 74 7.23 13.26 9.70
N ILE A 75 7.67 12.58 10.74
CA ILE A 75 6.99 12.55 12.03
C ILE A 75 7.95 13.06 13.08
N THR A 76 7.58 14.15 13.74
CA THR A 76 8.37 14.78 14.80
C THR A 76 7.62 14.73 16.13
N SER A 77 8.27 14.21 17.16
CA SER A 77 7.75 14.25 18.52
C SER A 77 8.33 15.42 19.30
N HIS A 78 7.47 16.13 20.02
CA HIS A 78 7.85 17.28 20.83
C HIS A 78 8.17 16.90 22.27
N ASP A 79 7.79 15.71 22.71
CA ASP A 79 7.83 15.31 24.12
C ASP A 79 8.85 14.21 24.43
N SER A 80 8.90 13.16 23.62
CA SER A 80 9.74 11.97 23.86
C SER A 80 10.24 11.38 22.55
N ASP A 81 11.17 10.47 22.63
CA ASP A 81 11.62 9.76 21.44
C ASP A 81 10.51 8.86 20.87
N LEU A 82 10.47 8.80 19.56
CA LEU A 82 9.68 7.88 18.77
C LEU A 82 10.46 6.59 18.54
N MET A 83 9.74 5.51 18.38
CA MET A 83 10.26 4.19 18.01
C MET A 83 9.61 3.73 16.71
N LEU A 84 10.41 3.44 15.70
CA LEU A 84 9.93 2.89 14.44
C LEU A 84 10.08 1.37 14.43
N PHE A 85 9.03 0.67 14.05
CA PHE A 85 9.00 -0.79 13.94
C PHE A 85 8.64 -1.23 12.54
N ASP A 86 9.23 -2.33 12.09
CA ASP A 86 8.78 -3.05 10.91
C ASP A 86 7.64 -4.00 11.30
N GLY A 87 6.42 -3.56 11.12
CA GLY A 87 5.23 -4.34 11.39
C GLY A 87 4.82 -5.28 10.25
N ARG A 88 5.54 -5.28 9.12
CA ARG A 88 5.16 -6.08 7.93
C ARG A 88 5.20 -7.58 8.18
N VAL A 89 6.01 -8.01 9.11
CA VAL A 89 6.09 -9.42 9.51
C VAL A 89 4.96 -9.84 10.46
N LEU A 90 4.29 -8.89 11.09
CA LEU A 90 3.22 -9.13 12.06
C LEU A 90 1.83 -8.86 11.48
N ALA A 91 1.76 -7.98 10.50
CA ALA A 91 0.50 -7.58 9.87
C ALA A 91 0.49 -7.98 8.39
N GLN A 92 -0.57 -8.59 7.94
CA GLN A 92 -0.75 -8.95 6.52
C GLN A 92 -0.66 -7.74 5.60
N ASN A 93 -0.93 -6.55 6.12
CA ASN A 93 -0.95 -5.30 5.36
C ASN A 93 0.41 -4.61 5.20
N GLY A 94 1.45 -5.16 5.80
CA GLY A 94 2.80 -4.66 5.58
C GLY A 94 3.06 -3.23 6.09
N TRP A 95 2.64 -2.90 7.30
CA TRP A 95 2.76 -1.56 7.85
C TRP A 95 4.08 -1.33 8.59
N TYR A 96 4.60 -0.12 8.50
CA TYR A 96 5.51 0.42 9.48
C TYR A 96 4.71 1.03 10.63
N VAL A 97 5.22 0.87 11.87
CA VAL A 97 4.54 1.34 13.07
C VAL A 97 5.45 2.29 13.83
N VAL A 98 4.96 3.51 14.05
CA VAL A 98 5.62 4.50 14.90
C VAL A 98 4.93 4.50 16.26
N ARG A 99 5.71 4.36 17.31
CA ARG A 99 5.22 4.34 18.71
C ARG A 99 5.93 5.41 19.54
N GLY A 100 5.21 5.96 20.50
CA GLY A 100 5.75 6.78 21.58
C GLY A 100 5.30 6.23 22.93
N LEU A 101 6.08 6.48 23.96
CA LEU A 101 5.73 6.09 25.33
C LEU A 101 4.85 7.15 25.97
N LEU A 102 3.72 6.73 26.48
CA LEU A 102 2.84 7.58 27.29
C LEU A 102 3.41 7.68 28.71
N PRO A 103 3.58 8.91 29.24
CA PRO A 103 4.02 9.09 30.61
C PRO A 103 2.93 8.60 31.59
N ALA A 104 3.32 7.69 32.48
CA ALA A 104 2.39 7.17 33.48
C ALA A 104 1.92 8.25 34.47
N GLY A 105 0.65 8.16 34.89
CA GLY A 105 0.08 9.04 35.89
C GLY A 105 -0.18 10.49 35.46
N LYS A 106 -0.03 10.80 34.16
CA LYS A 106 -0.37 12.13 33.61
C LYS A 106 -1.70 12.09 32.89
N THR A 107 -2.43 13.21 32.91
CA THR A 107 -3.70 13.41 32.23
C THR A 107 -3.64 14.65 31.33
N GLY A 108 -4.57 14.77 30.39
CA GLY A 108 -4.61 15.87 29.43
C GLY A 108 -3.70 15.62 28.22
N LYS A 109 -3.12 16.69 27.65
CA LYS A 109 -2.21 16.59 26.52
C LYS A 109 -0.85 16.10 27.01
N VAL A 110 -0.59 14.83 26.86
CA VAL A 110 0.63 14.14 27.35
C VAL A 110 1.66 13.85 26.27
N LEU A 111 1.22 13.82 24.97
CA LEU A 111 2.10 13.73 23.82
C LEU A 111 1.65 14.71 22.74
N SER A 112 2.62 15.20 22.00
CA SER A 112 2.39 16.07 20.84
C SER A 112 3.31 15.65 19.70
N TRP A 113 2.72 15.28 18.57
CA TRP A 113 3.44 14.93 17.36
C TRP A 113 3.03 15.86 16.22
N THR A 114 3.99 16.23 15.40
CA THR A 114 3.74 16.83 14.11
C THR A 114 3.96 15.81 13.03
N VAL A 115 2.97 15.62 12.17
CA VAL A 115 3.06 14.75 10.99
C VAL A 115 3.03 15.65 9.76
N GLU A 116 4.11 15.61 9.00
CA GLU A 116 4.28 16.38 7.76
C GLU A 116 4.29 15.37 6.62
N ALA A 117 3.22 15.33 5.84
CA ALA A 117 3.16 14.54 4.61
C ALA A 117 3.38 15.47 3.42
N ASN A 118 4.03 14.98 2.39
CA ASN A 118 4.04 15.68 1.13
C ASN A 118 2.65 15.59 0.50
N THR A 119 2.03 16.74 0.26
CA THR A 119 0.75 16.85 -0.42
C THR A 119 0.94 17.55 -1.75
N ILE A 120 0.36 17.00 -2.80
CA ILE A 120 0.28 17.63 -4.11
C ILE A 120 -1.15 18.14 -4.24
N ASP A 121 -1.29 19.45 -4.39
CA ASP A 121 -2.62 20.05 -4.58
C ASP A 121 -3.27 19.49 -5.83
N ASP A 122 -4.57 19.20 -5.75
CA ASP A 122 -5.37 18.65 -6.84
C ASP A 122 -4.89 17.28 -7.39
N TRP A 123 -4.05 16.57 -6.64
CA TRP A 123 -3.64 15.23 -7.04
C TRP A 123 -4.83 14.28 -7.11
N ILE A 124 -4.99 13.64 -8.25
CA ILE A 124 -6.02 12.63 -8.51
C ILE A 124 -5.30 11.33 -8.84
N ARG A 125 -5.70 10.27 -8.18
CA ARG A 125 -5.18 8.94 -8.42
C ARG A 125 -5.59 8.45 -9.82
N GLU A 126 -4.67 7.85 -10.55
CA GLU A 126 -4.97 7.22 -11.83
C GLU A 126 -6.06 6.15 -11.69
N PRO A 127 -6.95 6.02 -12.68
CA PRO A 127 -7.96 4.97 -12.71
C PRO A 127 -7.36 3.57 -12.60
N ASN A 128 -8.05 2.68 -11.92
CA ASN A 128 -7.69 1.27 -11.86
C ASN A 128 -8.79 0.43 -12.51
N ILE A 129 -8.45 -0.29 -13.57
CA ILE A 129 -9.41 -1.07 -14.36
C ILE A 129 -9.37 -2.52 -13.90
N GLY A 130 -10.44 -2.97 -13.23
CA GLY A 130 -10.63 -4.36 -12.81
C GLY A 130 -11.19 -5.20 -13.97
N PHE A 131 -10.48 -6.26 -14.32
CA PHE A 131 -10.85 -7.18 -15.42
C PHE A 131 -10.41 -8.61 -15.08
N SER A 132 -10.92 -9.60 -15.84
CA SER A 132 -10.50 -10.99 -15.68
C SER A 132 -9.14 -11.23 -16.32
N GLN A 133 -8.12 -11.48 -15.50
CA GLN A 133 -6.76 -11.78 -16.00
C GLN A 133 -6.64 -13.14 -16.66
N VAL A 134 -7.60 -14.04 -16.44
CA VAL A 134 -7.67 -15.34 -17.12
C VAL A 134 -8.47 -15.28 -18.42
N GLY A 135 -8.98 -14.09 -18.77
CA GLY A 135 -9.77 -13.87 -19.98
C GLY A 135 -11.27 -14.09 -19.81
N TYR A 136 -11.96 -14.17 -20.93
CA TYR A 136 -13.42 -14.25 -21.02
C TYR A 136 -13.85 -15.27 -22.06
N ILE A 137 -14.92 -16.01 -21.75
CA ILE A 137 -15.58 -16.85 -22.75
C ILE A 137 -16.43 -15.95 -23.67
N PRO A 138 -16.42 -16.14 -25.02
CA PRO A 138 -17.14 -15.27 -25.94
C PRO A 138 -18.60 -15.02 -25.62
N SER A 139 -19.31 -16.04 -25.12
CA SER A 139 -20.74 -15.97 -24.81
C SER A 139 -21.09 -15.49 -23.41
N GLN A 140 -20.09 -15.21 -22.54
CA GLN A 140 -20.38 -14.74 -21.20
C GLN A 140 -20.64 -13.22 -21.16
N GLU A 141 -21.30 -12.78 -20.11
CA GLU A 141 -21.36 -11.36 -19.74
C GLU A 141 -19.94 -10.87 -19.37
N LYS A 142 -19.53 -9.76 -19.96
CA LYS A 142 -18.20 -9.17 -19.78
C LYS A 142 -18.33 -7.75 -19.28
N VAL A 143 -18.16 -7.59 -17.99
CA VAL A 143 -18.21 -6.29 -17.34
C VAL A 143 -16.89 -6.02 -16.63
N SER A 144 -16.29 -4.89 -16.93
CA SER A 144 -15.15 -4.34 -16.21
C SER A 144 -15.63 -3.31 -15.19
N VAL A 145 -14.98 -3.26 -14.04
CA VAL A 145 -15.21 -2.23 -13.03
C VAL A 145 -14.03 -1.29 -13.02
N ILE A 146 -14.27 -0.01 -13.18
CA ILE A 146 -13.25 1.02 -13.17
C ILE A 146 -13.35 1.77 -11.84
N GLU A 147 -12.30 1.72 -11.05
CA GLU A 147 -12.16 2.40 -9.77
C GLU A 147 -11.47 3.74 -10.02
N LEU A 148 -12.14 4.82 -9.69
CA LEU A 148 -11.69 6.19 -9.82
C LEU A 148 -11.41 6.81 -8.46
N ASP A 149 -10.57 7.82 -8.42
CA ASP A 149 -10.52 8.72 -7.27
C ASP A 149 -11.90 9.37 -7.08
N LYS A 150 -12.31 9.59 -5.84
CA LYS A 150 -13.61 10.20 -5.54
C LYS A 150 -13.76 11.60 -6.14
N ASN A 151 -12.66 12.31 -6.31
CA ASN A 151 -12.62 13.65 -6.87
C ASN A 151 -12.44 13.66 -8.40
N ASP A 152 -12.24 12.50 -9.00
CA ASP A 152 -12.11 12.37 -10.45
C ASP A 152 -13.46 12.52 -11.14
N LYS A 153 -13.45 13.02 -12.36
CA LYS A 153 -14.63 13.13 -13.22
C LYS A 153 -14.68 11.96 -14.18
N PRO A 154 -15.68 11.07 -14.05
CA PRO A 154 -15.79 9.93 -14.96
C PRO A 154 -15.85 10.38 -16.42
N LEU A 155 -15.08 9.70 -17.26
CA LEU A 155 -15.24 9.82 -18.71
C LEU A 155 -16.58 9.21 -19.14
N SER A 156 -17.03 9.54 -20.32
CA SER A 156 -18.33 9.04 -20.84
C SER A 156 -18.25 7.62 -21.41
N GLN A 157 -17.08 7.13 -21.75
CA GLN A 157 -16.87 5.85 -22.45
C GLN A 157 -15.51 5.23 -22.15
N ALA A 158 -15.45 3.93 -22.41
CA ALA A 158 -14.21 3.14 -22.48
C ALA A 158 -14.19 2.35 -23.79
N SER A 159 -13.03 1.83 -24.16
CA SER A 159 -12.83 1.14 -25.43
C SER A 159 -12.11 -0.20 -25.25
N ILE A 160 -12.43 -1.15 -26.13
CA ILE A 160 -11.72 -2.42 -26.29
C ILE A 160 -10.87 -2.36 -27.54
N TYR A 161 -9.62 -2.69 -27.37
CA TYR A 161 -8.66 -2.83 -28.45
C TYR A 161 -8.31 -4.29 -28.67
N LYS A 162 -8.26 -4.71 -29.93
CA LYS A 162 -7.79 -6.04 -30.33
C LYS A 162 -6.39 -5.94 -30.87
N ILE A 163 -5.53 -6.88 -30.47
CA ILE A 163 -4.15 -7.01 -30.95
C ILE A 163 -4.13 -8.07 -32.05
N ASP A 164 -3.61 -7.71 -33.22
CA ASP A 164 -3.44 -8.61 -34.35
C ASP A 164 -2.16 -9.47 -34.24
N ASN A 165 -1.97 -10.39 -35.19
CA ASN A 165 -0.79 -11.27 -35.23
C ASN A 165 0.54 -10.51 -35.49
N SER A 166 0.47 -9.27 -35.88
CA SER A 166 1.64 -8.39 -36.10
C SER A 166 1.92 -7.50 -34.90
N GLY A 167 1.10 -7.61 -33.83
CA GLY A 167 1.21 -6.81 -32.61
C GLY A 167 0.56 -5.42 -32.73
N ASN A 168 -0.18 -5.14 -33.82
CA ASN A 168 -0.89 -3.86 -33.94
C ASN A 168 -2.21 -3.92 -33.19
N ALA A 169 -2.51 -2.84 -32.46
CA ALA A 169 -3.78 -2.71 -31.75
C ALA A 169 -4.76 -1.85 -32.57
N SER A 170 -6.01 -2.29 -32.63
CA SER A 170 -7.12 -1.53 -33.23
C SER A 170 -8.33 -1.53 -32.31
N GLU A 171 -9.01 -0.39 -32.23
CA GLU A 171 -10.27 -0.30 -31.50
C GLU A 171 -11.32 -1.14 -32.20
N VAL A 172 -11.96 -2.04 -31.48
CA VAL A 172 -13.01 -2.93 -31.98
C VAL A 172 -14.37 -2.68 -31.34
N PHE A 173 -14.38 -1.99 -30.20
CA PHE A 173 -15.60 -1.62 -29.51
C PHE A 173 -15.34 -0.38 -28.65
N SER A 174 -16.32 0.51 -28.60
CA SER A 174 -16.40 1.60 -27.65
C SER A 174 -17.81 1.64 -27.06
N GLY A 175 -17.92 1.74 -25.76
CA GLY A 175 -19.18 1.72 -25.05
C GLY A 175 -19.25 2.74 -23.94
N LYS A 176 -20.47 3.10 -23.56
CA LYS A 176 -20.74 3.99 -22.43
C LYS A 176 -20.35 3.30 -21.12
N ILE A 177 -19.86 4.09 -20.19
CA ILE A 177 -19.71 3.66 -18.83
C ILE A 177 -20.96 3.99 -18.02
N GLU A 178 -21.29 3.12 -17.07
CA GLU A 178 -22.42 3.28 -16.19
C GLU A 178 -21.95 3.53 -14.75
N PRO A 179 -22.47 4.55 -14.06
CA PRO A 179 -22.14 4.75 -12.66
C PRO A 179 -22.62 3.55 -11.82
N TRP A 180 -21.72 3.06 -10.95
CA TRP A 180 -22.09 2.08 -9.95
C TRP A 180 -22.35 2.74 -8.59
N GLY A 181 -21.49 3.71 -8.21
CA GLY A 181 -21.61 4.48 -6.99
C GLY A 181 -20.29 4.69 -6.27
N ASP A 182 -20.36 5.32 -5.12
CA ASP A 182 -19.23 5.62 -4.27
C ASP A 182 -19.07 4.57 -3.19
N TYR A 183 -17.81 4.19 -2.92
CA TYR A 183 -17.47 3.40 -1.77
C TYR A 183 -16.20 3.94 -1.13
N TYR A 184 -16.28 4.35 0.12
CA TYR A 184 -15.19 4.93 0.90
C TYR A 184 -14.59 6.18 0.21
N LYS A 185 -13.38 6.09 -0.33
CA LYS A 185 -12.67 7.19 -1.01
C LYS A 185 -12.60 7.02 -2.53
N TYR A 186 -13.40 6.14 -3.09
CA TYR A 186 -13.41 5.82 -4.50
C TYR A 186 -14.80 5.99 -5.11
N HIS A 187 -14.80 6.31 -6.40
CA HIS A 187 -15.96 6.27 -7.25
C HIS A 187 -15.84 5.12 -8.23
N TYR A 188 -16.90 4.33 -8.40
CA TYR A 188 -16.87 3.16 -9.27
C TYR A 188 -17.81 3.32 -10.44
N VAL A 189 -17.35 2.92 -11.62
CA VAL A 189 -18.15 2.85 -12.83
C VAL A 189 -17.98 1.48 -13.47
N LYS A 190 -18.98 1.06 -14.25
CA LYS A 190 -18.99 -0.18 -15.00
C LYS A 190 -18.83 0.07 -16.49
N PHE A 191 -18.13 -0.84 -17.14
CA PHE A 191 -18.00 -0.88 -18.57
C PHE A 191 -18.40 -2.26 -19.09
N ASP A 192 -19.54 -2.35 -19.78
CA ASP A 192 -20.04 -3.58 -20.39
C ASP A 192 -19.55 -3.67 -21.83
N PHE A 193 -18.81 -4.74 -22.11
CA PHE A 193 -18.31 -5.07 -23.44
C PHE A 193 -18.74 -6.49 -23.87
N SER A 194 -19.84 -6.98 -23.36
CA SER A 194 -20.39 -8.33 -23.63
C SER A 194 -20.63 -8.61 -25.10
N SER A 195 -20.80 -7.58 -25.93
CA SER A 195 -20.94 -7.70 -27.38
C SER A 195 -19.68 -8.10 -28.13
N VAL A 196 -18.49 -8.00 -27.50
CA VAL A 196 -17.21 -8.43 -28.09
C VAL A 196 -17.09 -9.94 -27.95
N ASN A 197 -17.48 -10.71 -28.98
CA ASN A 197 -17.60 -12.16 -28.96
C ASN A 197 -16.56 -12.90 -29.83
N THR A 198 -15.71 -12.18 -30.53
CA THR A 198 -14.66 -12.78 -31.36
C THR A 198 -13.46 -13.17 -30.50
N PRO A 199 -12.95 -14.40 -30.58
CA PRO A 199 -11.71 -14.75 -29.87
C PRO A 199 -10.51 -13.92 -30.32
N GLY A 200 -9.60 -13.61 -29.38
CA GLY A 200 -8.42 -12.83 -29.67
C GLY A 200 -7.71 -12.35 -28.42
N ILE A 201 -6.70 -11.50 -28.59
CA ILE A 201 -5.99 -10.82 -27.53
C ILE A 201 -6.48 -9.39 -27.49
N TYR A 202 -6.83 -8.92 -26.31
CA TYR A 202 -7.49 -7.63 -26.09
C TYR A 202 -6.91 -6.88 -24.90
N TYR A 203 -7.11 -5.57 -24.87
CA TYR A 203 -7.00 -4.75 -23.66
C TYR A 203 -8.15 -3.75 -23.59
N ILE A 204 -8.43 -3.28 -22.37
CA ILE A 204 -9.38 -2.19 -22.13
C ILE A 204 -8.61 -0.90 -21.99
N GLN A 205 -9.12 0.17 -22.59
CA GLN A 205 -8.60 1.52 -22.43
C GLN A 205 -9.67 2.45 -21.89
N TYR A 206 -9.29 3.22 -20.87
CA TYR A 206 -10.12 4.27 -20.27
C TYR A 206 -9.27 5.53 -20.11
N GLY A 207 -9.50 6.52 -20.96
CA GLY A 207 -8.60 7.67 -21.07
C GLY A 207 -7.18 7.22 -21.43
N ASP A 208 -6.21 7.64 -20.63
CA ASP A 208 -4.80 7.28 -20.79
C ASP A 208 -4.43 5.95 -20.11
N THR A 209 -5.32 5.41 -19.30
CA THR A 209 -5.11 4.14 -18.57
C THR A 209 -5.52 2.95 -19.41
N LYS A 210 -4.67 1.93 -19.47
CA LYS A 210 -4.97 0.66 -20.15
C LYS A 210 -4.68 -0.54 -19.27
N THR A 211 -5.39 -1.65 -19.48
CA THR A 211 -5.12 -2.92 -18.81
C THR A 211 -3.90 -3.63 -19.41
N ASN A 212 -3.44 -4.68 -18.72
CA ASN A 212 -2.69 -5.73 -19.38
C ASN A 212 -3.58 -6.45 -20.40
N ASP A 213 -2.93 -7.19 -21.31
CA ASP A 213 -3.62 -7.96 -22.33
C ASP A 213 -4.35 -9.17 -21.71
N PHE A 214 -5.49 -9.53 -22.31
CA PHE A 214 -6.30 -10.71 -21.94
C PHE A 214 -6.90 -11.37 -23.18
N ILE A 215 -7.41 -12.59 -23.02
CA ILE A 215 -8.04 -13.39 -24.10
C ILE A 215 -9.53 -13.57 -23.87
#